data_676d6d0a5ba3468e3ef9240e58c1dd2f
#
_entry.id   676d6d0a5ba3468e3ef9240e58c1dd2f
#
_cell.length_a   1.000
_cell.length_b   1.000
_cell.length_c   1.000
_cell.angle_alpha   90.00
_cell.angle_beta   90.00
_cell.angle_gamma   90.00
#
_symmetry.space_group_name_H-M   'P 1'
#
loop_
_entity.id
_entity.type
_entity.pdbx_description
1 polymer ?
#
loop_
_entity_poly.entity_id
_entity_poly.type
_entity_poly.pdbx_seq_one_letter_code
_entity_poly.pdbx_strand_id
1 'polypeptide(L)'
;MHTQTPGRALMVGLIAACVLNACYQSKTPDQVAKDTAAAENAATENAAKVEQKADQSLNGAQSVVHDEQTAAAHTRAIEDEKVADAKAAGIHKIALAQCESLSGEAQKACKSQADTAYQTATAQAQQDRAYTDPKP
;
A
#
# COMPACT_ATOMS: atom_id res chain seq x y z
N MET A 1 11.26 25.34 13.83
CA MET A 1 9.85 25.79 13.95
C MET A 1 9.06 24.61 14.49
N HIS A 2 8.83 24.62 15.82
CA HIS A 2 8.05 23.60 16.52
C HIS A 2 6.59 24.04 16.54
N THR A 3 5.70 23.29 15.88
CA THR A 3 4.27 23.43 16.06
C THR A 3 3.81 22.42 17.11
N GLN A 4 3.63 22.92 18.32
CA GLN A 4 2.95 22.22 19.40
C GLN A 4 1.47 22.05 19.06
N THR A 5 0.99 20.81 19.12
CA THR A 5 -0.44 20.49 19.10
C THR A 5 -1.02 20.67 20.51
N PRO A 6 -2.04 21.49 20.72
CA PRO A 6 -2.65 21.65 22.03
C PRO A 6 -3.72 20.59 22.30
N GLY A 7 -3.61 19.97 23.47
CA GLY A 7 -4.74 19.79 24.37
C GLY A 7 -5.82 18.77 24.01
N ARG A 8 -5.55 17.49 24.33
CA ARG A 8 -6.64 16.61 24.74
C ARG A 8 -7.04 16.99 26.16
N ALA A 9 -8.03 17.89 26.24
CA ALA A 9 -8.70 18.21 27.49
C ALA A 9 -9.47 16.98 27.98
N LEU A 10 -9.07 16.53 29.16
CA LEU A 10 -9.77 15.63 30.04
C LEU A 10 -11.22 16.14 30.27
N MET A 11 -12.20 15.46 29.68
CA MET A 11 -13.59 15.53 30.15
C MET A 11 -13.75 14.45 31.26
N VAL A 12 -13.20 14.76 32.41
CA VAL A 12 -13.63 14.15 33.69
C VAL A 12 -14.66 15.14 34.26
N GLY A 13 -15.91 14.90 34.00
CA GLY A 13 -16.96 15.76 34.48
C GLY A 13 -18.25 15.02 34.75
N LEU A 14 -18.54 14.81 36.00
CA LEU A 14 -19.86 14.69 36.60
C LEU A 14 -20.70 13.44 36.24
N ILE A 15 -20.44 12.33 36.93
CA ILE A 15 -21.52 11.45 37.37
C ILE A 15 -21.64 11.60 38.87
N ALA A 16 -22.34 12.65 39.26
CA ALA A 16 -22.79 12.80 40.64
C ALA A 16 -24.28 13.14 40.60
N ALA A 17 -25.05 12.37 41.36
CA ALA A 17 -26.43 12.63 41.78
C ALA A 17 -27.55 12.01 40.92
N CYS A 18 -27.75 10.68 41.05
CA CYS A 18 -29.08 10.08 41.11
C CYS A 18 -29.09 8.93 42.11
N VAL A 19 -28.89 9.26 43.37
CA VAL A 19 -29.08 8.32 44.49
C VAL A 19 -30.05 8.95 45.42
N LEU A 20 -31.34 8.72 45.20
CA LEU A 20 -32.37 8.78 46.27
C LEU A 20 -33.65 8.15 45.76
N ASN A 21 -34.04 7.07 46.43
CA ASN A 21 -35.33 6.37 46.42
C ASN A 21 -35.47 5.19 45.44
N ALA A 22 -34.76 4.13 45.72
CA ALA A 22 -35.23 2.78 45.45
C ALA A 22 -34.96 1.94 46.71
N CYS A 23 -35.91 1.22 47.22
CA CYS A 23 -35.83 0.36 48.37
C CYS A 23 -34.54 -0.44 48.36
N TYR A 24 -33.70 -0.19 49.34
CA TYR A 24 -32.39 -0.81 49.49
C TYR A 24 -32.57 -2.22 49.99
N GLN A 25 -32.85 -3.18 49.09
CA GLN A 25 -32.59 -4.59 49.40
C GLN A 25 -31.06 -4.73 49.15
N SER A 26 -30.31 -4.64 50.25
CA SER A 26 -28.88 -4.92 50.22
C SER A 26 -28.67 -6.36 49.78
N LYS A 27 -28.02 -6.51 48.60
CA LYS A 27 -27.63 -7.83 48.09
C LYS A 27 -26.72 -8.48 49.12
N THR A 28 -26.87 -9.79 49.31
CA THR A 28 -25.97 -10.55 50.20
C THR A 28 -24.54 -10.53 49.61
N PRO A 29 -23.50 -10.65 50.45
CA PRO A 29 -22.12 -10.71 49.95
C PRO A 29 -21.89 -11.75 48.87
N ASP A 30 -22.55 -12.91 48.95
CA ASP A 30 -22.49 -13.95 47.95
C ASP A 30 -23.14 -13.58 46.62
N GLN A 31 -24.21 -12.81 46.65
CA GLN A 31 -24.86 -12.29 45.45
C GLN A 31 -23.97 -11.23 44.77
N VAL A 32 -23.35 -10.36 45.53
CA VAL A 32 -22.39 -9.36 44.98
C VAL A 32 -21.20 -10.06 44.34
N ALA A 33 -20.63 -11.06 44.98
CA ALA A 33 -19.52 -11.83 44.47
C ALA A 33 -19.87 -12.53 43.12
N LYS A 34 -21.04 -13.13 43.03
CA LYS A 34 -21.53 -13.77 41.79
C LYS A 34 -21.78 -12.77 40.67
N ASP A 35 -22.39 -11.63 40.97
CA ASP A 35 -22.68 -10.59 40.00
C ASP A 35 -21.36 -9.95 39.49
N THR A 36 -20.39 -9.78 40.37
CA THR A 36 -19.06 -9.28 40.01
C THR A 36 -18.33 -10.22 39.06
N ALA A 37 -18.30 -11.52 39.41
CA ALA A 37 -17.67 -12.54 38.58
C ALA A 37 -18.36 -12.64 37.19
N ALA A 38 -19.69 -12.56 37.16
CA ALA A 38 -20.44 -12.56 35.91
C ALA A 38 -20.11 -11.29 35.04
N ALA A 39 -19.99 -10.13 35.66
CA ALA A 39 -19.63 -8.89 34.98
C ALA A 39 -18.19 -8.93 34.45
N GLU A 40 -17.23 -9.46 35.21
CA GLU A 40 -15.84 -9.64 34.79
C GLU A 40 -15.73 -10.60 33.60
N ASN A 41 -16.44 -11.74 33.64
CA ASN A 41 -16.46 -12.67 32.52
C ASN A 41 -17.06 -12.04 31.26
N ALA A 42 -18.19 -11.32 31.38
CA ALA A 42 -18.81 -10.62 30.26
C ALA A 42 -17.90 -9.52 29.70
N ALA A 43 -17.20 -8.80 30.55
CA ALA A 43 -16.23 -7.79 30.12
C ALA A 43 -15.06 -8.40 29.35
N THR A 44 -14.52 -9.52 29.84
CA THR A 44 -13.42 -10.26 29.18
C THR A 44 -13.86 -10.80 27.82
N GLU A 45 -15.03 -11.41 27.73
CA GLU A 45 -15.56 -11.90 26.46
C GLU A 45 -15.81 -10.78 25.45
N ASN A 46 -16.33 -9.63 25.91
CA ASN A 46 -16.56 -8.49 25.06
C ASN A 46 -15.24 -7.89 24.57
N ALA A 47 -14.23 -7.79 25.43
CA ALA A 47 -12.90 -7.33 25.04
C ALA A 47 -12.30 -8.24 23.95
N ALA A 48 -12.33 -9.55 24.12
CA ALA A 48 -11.84 -10.51 23.14
C ALA A 48 -12.57 -10.39 21.79
N LYS A 49 -13.89 -10.19 21.79
CA LYS A 49 -14.66 -9.98 20.56
C LYS A 49 -14.30 -8.68 19.85
N VAL A 50 -14.01 -7.62 20.60
CA VAL A 50 -13.57 -6.33 20.03
C VAL A 50 -12.19 -6.46 19.43
N GLU A 51 -11.24 -7.11 20.11
CA GLU A 51 -9.91 -7.38 19.59
C GLU A 51 -9.96 -8.19 18.30
N GLN A 52 -10.70 -9.28 18.26
CA GLN A 52 -10.86 -10.10 17.06
C GLN A 52 -11.41 -9.30 15.86
N LYS A 53 -12.40 -8.44 16.10
CA LYS A 53 -12.94 -7.56 15.03
C LYS A 53 -11.92 -6.53 14.56
N ALA A 54 -11.13 -5.97 15.48
CA ALA A 54 -10.08 -5.03 15.13
C ALA A 54 -9.01 -5.68 14.26
N ASP A 55 -8.57 -6.89 14.62
CA ASP A 55 -7.60 -7.66 13.83
C ASP A 55 -8.11 -8.01 12.43
N GLN A 56 -9.38 -8.44 12.33
CA GLN A 56 -10.00 -8.69 11.01
C GLN A 56 -10.06 -7.43 10.14
N SER A 57 -10.39 -6.30 10.74
CA SER A 57 -10.46 -5.01 10.04
C SER A 57 -9.07 -4.54 9.58
N LEU A 58 -8.05 -4.68 10.43
CA LEU A 58 -6.67 -4.34 10.09
C LEU A 58 -6.12 -5.23 8.97
N ASN A 59 -6.36 -6.54 9.03
CA ASN A 59 -5.93 -7.47 7.98
C ASN A 59 -6.61 -7.15 6.64
N GLY A 60 -7.90 -6.80 6.65
CA GLY A 60 -8.61 -6.37 5.45
C GLY A 60 -8.05 -5.08 4.86
N ALA A 61 -7.77 -4.07 5.68
CA ALA A 61 -7.17 -2.81 5.25
C ALA A 61 -5.75 -3.01 4.67
N GLN A 62 -4.96 -3.89 5.28
CA GLN A 62 -3.61 -4.21 4.83
C GLN A 62 -3.60 -4.92 3.47
N SER A 63 -4.56 -5.80 3.21
CA SER A 63 -4.76 -6.47 1.91
C SER A 63 -5.06 -5.44 0.81
N VAL A 64 -5.98 -4.51 1.03
CA VAL A 64 -6.32 -3.46 0.06
C VAL A 64 -5.11 -2.59 -0.29
N VAL A 65 -4.33 -2.17 0.71
CA VAL A 65 -3.11 -1.37 0.48
C VAL A 65 -2.08 -2.15 -0.33
N HIS A 66 -1.92 -3.44 -0.06
CA HIS A 66 -1.00 -4.29 -0.81
C HIS A 66 -1.42 -4.42 -2.28
N ASP A 67 -2.71 -4.64 -2.55
CA ASP A 67 -3.25 -4.76 -3.90
C ASP A 67 -3.08 -3.45 -4.71
N GLU A 68 -3.32 -2.30 -4.08
CA GLU A 68 -3.11 -0.99 -4.70
C GLU A 68 -1.63 -0.73 -5.01
N GLN A 69 -0.71 -1.10 -4.12
CA GLN A 69 0.73 -0.96 -4.34
C GLN A 69 1.21 -1.85 -5.49
N THR A 70 0.71 -3.08 -5.57
CA THR A 70 1.02 -4.02 -6.66
C THR A 70 0.52 -3.50 -8.00
N ALA A 71 -0.71 -2.98 -8.07
CA ALA A 71 -1.27 -2.39 -9.28
C ALA A 71 -0.49 -1.14 -9.73
N ALA A 72 -0.06 -0.30 -8.80
CA ALA A 72 0.76 0.88 -9.09
C ALA A 72 2.15 0.50 -9.61
N ALA A 73 2.79 -0.53 -9.03
CA ALA A 73 4.08 -1.03 -9.49
C ALA A 73 3.98 -1.64 -10.90
N HIS A 74 2.94 -2.43 -11.16
CA HIS A 74 2.66 -2.96 -12.51
C HIS A 74 2.48 -1.85 -13.55
N THR A 75 1.69 -0.83 -13.24
CA THR A 75 1.49 0.32 -14.13
C THR A 75 2.82 1.03 -14.41
N ARG A 76 3.64 1.24 -13.36
CA ARG A 76 4.96 1.87 -13.52
C ARG A 76 5.87 1.07 -14.43
N ALA A 77 5.95 -0.25 -14.26
CA ALA A 77 6.77 -1.13 -15.11
C ALA A 77 6.39 -1.03 -16.59
N ILE A 78 5.08 -0.94 -16.90
CA ILE A 78 4.58 -0.73 -18.26
C ILE A 78 4.99 0.65 -18.82
N GLU A 79 4.85 1.70 -18.04
CA GLU A 79 5.18 3.06 -18.50
C GLU A 79 6.70 3.24 -18.68
N ASP A 80 7.52 2.64 -17.82
CA ASP A 80 8.98 2.65 -17.94
C ASP A 80 9.44 1.93 -19.23
N GLU A 81 8.84 0.78 -19.59
CA GLU A 81 9.08 0.10 -20.87
C GLU A 81 8.75 1.02 -22.05
N LYS A 82 7.57 1.65 -22.06
CA LYS A 82 7.19 2.58 -23.14
C LYS A 82 8.16 3.74 -23.28
N VAL A 83 8.64 4.29 -22.20
CA VAL A 83 9.65 5.37 -22.20
C VAL A 83 10.97 4.88 -22.77
N ALA A 84 11.40 3.67 -22.40
CA ALA A 84 12.63 3.07 -22.92
C ALA A 84 12.53 2.80 -24.44
N ASP A 85 11.41 2.25 -24.89
CA ASP A 85 11.14 2.02 -26.32
C ASP A 85 11.12 3.32 -27.15
N ALA A 86 10.50 4.36 -26.62
CA ALA A 86 10.48 5.66 -27.27
C ALA A 86 11.88 6.27 -27.41
N LYS A 87 12.71 6.12 -26.37
CA LYS A 87 14.13 6.54 -26.40
C LYS A 87 14.92 5.73 -27.42
N ALA A 88 14.78 4.40 -27.42
CA ALA A 88 15.43 3.51 -28.39
C ALA A 88 15.07 3.89 -29.84
N ALA A 89 13.78 4.13 -30.11
CA ALA A 89 13.30 4.55 -31.42
C ALA A 89 13.86 5.93 -31.84
N GLY A 90 14.00 6.87 -30.90
CA GLY A 90 14.62 8.16 -31.13
C GLY A 90 16.10 8.04 -31.51
N ILE A 91 16.87 7.26 -30.74
CA ILE A 91 18.28 6.98 -31.00
C ILE A 91 18.47 6.28 -32.36
N HIS A 92 17.63 5.31 -32.68
CA HIS A 92 17.62 4.60 -33.95
C HIS A 92 17.44 5.54 -35.13
N LYS A 93 16.47 6.46 -35.07
CA LYS A 93 16.25 7.46 -36.12
C LYS A 93 17.47 8.36 -36.34
N ILE A 94 18.12 8.81 -35.25
CA ILE A 94 19.33 9.61 -35.32
C ILE A 94 20.46 8.81 -35.97
N ALA A 95 20.66 7.55 -35.54
CA ALA A 95 21.70 6.69 -36.11
C ALA A 95 21.48 6.44 -37.62
N LEU A 96 20.26 6.16 -38.05
CA LEU A 96 19.94 6.00 -39.46
C LEU A 96 20.22 7.28 -40.24
N ALA A 97 19.87 8.46 -39.71
CA ALA A 97 20.19 9.75 -40.36
C ALA A 97 21.70 10.00 -40.51
N GLN A 98 22.49 9.58 -39.51
CA GLN A 98 23.95 9.65 -39.60
C GLN A 98 24.52 8.72 -40.67
N CYS A 99 23.92 7.53 -40.86
CA CYS A 99 24.30 6.57 -41.88
C CYS A 99 24.08 7.11 -43.31
N GLU A 100 23.19 8.09 -43.51
CA GLU A 100 22.97 8.70 -44.84
C GLU A 100 24.17 9.52 -45.39
N SER A 101 25.11 9.87 -44.48
CA SER A 101 26.38 10.50 -44.92
C SER A 101 27.36 9.49 -45.55
N LEU A 102 27.10 8.21 -45.46
CA LEU A 102 27.91 7.14 -46.02
C LEU A 102 27.31 6.63 -47.34
N SER A 103 28.06 5.83 -48.09
CA SER A 103 27.60 5.23 -49.35
C SER A 103 28.03 3.75 -49.46
N GLY A 104 27.37 3.00 -50.33
CA GLY A 104 27.71 1.61 -50.64
C GLY A 104 27.63 0.66 -49.44
N GLU A 105 28.62 -0.20 -49.30
CA GLU A 105 28.67 -1.20 -48.23
C GLU A 105 28.82 -0.58 -46.84
N ALA A 106 29.52 0.56 -46.72
CA ALA A 106 29.67 1.28 -45.45
C ALA A 106 28.30 1.79 -44.93
N GLN A 107 27.45 2.30 -45.81
CA GLN A 107 26.09 2.72 -45.45
C GLN A 107 25.22 1.52 -44.98
N LYS A 108 25.29 0.41 -45.72
CA LYS A 108 24.54 -0.80 -45.34
C LYS A 108 24.97 -1.34 -43.98
N ALA A 109 26.28 -1.40 -43.75
CA ALA A 109 26.82 -1.85 -42.46
C ALA A 109 26.38 -0.96 -41.29
N CYS A 110 26.45 0.38 -41.51
CA CYS A 110 25.99 1.37 -40.53
C CYS A 110 24.50 1.17 -40.17
N LYS A 111 23.62 1.04 -41.18
CA LYS A 111 22.19 0.82 -40.95
C LYS A 111 21.91 -0.51 -40.22
N SER A 112 22.60 -1.59 -40.60
CA SER A 112 22.50 -2.87 -39.90
C SER A 112 22.92 -2.79 -38.44
N GLN A 113 23.96 -2.02 -38.11
CA GLN A 113 24.38 -1.77 -36.74
C GLN A 113 23.32 -0.98 -35.97
N ALA A 114 22.73 0.06 -36.57
CA ALA A 114 21.66 0.85 -35.97
C ALA A 114 20.42 -0.01 -35.66
N ASP A 115 20.03 -0.89 -36.59
CA ASP A 115 18.90 -1.82 -36.41
C ASP A 115 19.18 -2.82 -35.28
N THR A 116 20.40 -3.40 -35.24
CA THR A 116 20.79 -4.33 -34.17
C THR A 116 20.78 -3.64 -32.80
N ALA A 117 21.32 -2.42 -32.71
CA ALA A 117 21.29 -1.64 -31.48
C ALA A 117 19.86 -1.35 -31.00
N TYR A 118 18.95 -1.00 -31.91
CA TYR A 118 17.56 -0.80 -31.59
C TYR A 118 16.89 -2.07 -31.07
N GLN A 119 17.05 -3.22 -31.75
CA GLN A 119 16.50 -4.49 -31.32
C GLN A 119 17.02 -4.91 -29.94
N THR A 120 18.31 -4.67 -29.68
CA THR A 120 18.90 -4.95 -28.38
C THR A 120 18.30 -4.06 -27.28
N ALA A 121 18.13 -2.78 -27.55
CA ALA A 121 17.57 -1.83 -26.58
C ALA A 121 16.10 -2.15 -26.23
N THR A 122 15.28 -2.50 -27.21
CA THR A 122 13.87 -2.89 -26.99
C THR A 122 13.77 -4.23 -26.25
N ALA A 123 14.60 -5.22 -26.59
CA ALA A 123 14.65 -6.48 -25.87
C ALA A 123 15.04 -6.28 -24.40
N GLN A 124 15.99 -5.38 -24.13
CA GLN A 124 16.38 -5.01 -22.77
C GLN A 124 15.23 -4.37 -21.99
N ALA A 125 14.50 -3.43 -22.60
CA ALA A 125 13.34 -2.79 -21.98
C ALA A 125 12.27 -3.81 -21.57
N GLN A 126 12.00 -4.82 -22.42
CA GLN A 126 11.08 -5.90 -22.10
C GLN A 126 11.58 -6.78 -20.95
N GLN A 127 12.87 -7.08 -20.89
CA GLN A 127 13.47 -7.83 -19.78
C GLN A 127 13.38 -7.05 -18.48
N ASP A 128 13.71 -5.76 -18.52
CA ASP A 128 13.64 -4.89 -17.34
C ASP A 128 12.21 -4.80 -16.80
N ARG A 129 11.22 -4.69 -17.68
CA ARG A 129 9.81 -4.77 -17.28
C ARG A 129 9.49 -6.12 -16.63
N ALA A 130 9.88 -7.24 -17.26
CA ALA A 130 9.59 -8.57 -16.72
C ALA A 130 10.24 -8.82 -15.34
N TYR A 131 11.33 -8.11 -15.05
CA TYR A 131 12.01 -8.17 -13.74
C TYR A 131 11.35 -7.27 -12.70
N THR A 132 10.87 -6.09 -13.10
CA THR A 132 10.30 -5.09 -12.19
C THR A 132 8.79 -5.25 -11.99
N ASP A 133 8.11 -5.95 -12.91
CA ASP A 133 6.67 -6.21 -12.81
C ASP A 133 6.39 -7.19 -11.66
N PRO A 134 5.66 -6.79 -10.62
CA PRO A 134 5.33 -7.70 -9.53
C PRO A 134 4.51 -8.88 -10.06
N LYS A 135 4.96 -10.08 -9.75
CA LYS A 135 4.17 -11.28 -10.06
C LYS A 135 2.94 -11.32 -9.15
N PRO A 136 1.76 -11.69 -9.69
CA PRO A 136 0.54 -11.87 -8.91
C PRO A 136 0.69 -12.95 -7.83
#